data_c0cb2edfd9604ddb8fbcf775b89ec58c
#
_entry.id   c0cb2edfd9604ddb8fbcf775b89ec58c
#
_cell.length_a   1.000
_cell.length_b   1.000
_cell.length_c   1.000
_cell.angle_alpha   90.00
_cell.angle_beta   90.00
_cell.angle_gamma   90.00
#
_symmetry.space_group_name_H-M   'P 1'
#
loop_
_entity.id
_entity.type
_entity.pdbx_description
1 polymer ?
#
loop_
_entity_poly.entity_id
_entity_poly.type
_entity_poly.pdbx_seq_one_letter_code
_entity_poly.pdbx_strand_id
1 'polypeptide(L)'
;MLIKKADDKAKDIEVLQGLLTHPDASVEIKRKIEQEIRNIQSGIRGEADTAYELDFYYGPSKNWAVIHDLRIEHKGRVAQIDHLLVNRFLDVWICESKRFSEGIAINEQGECAMFWNSKPQGIGSPHEQNTKHIAVVKAACEDGAVDLPKRLGFSIKPTFSGLIVVSKNARISRPKTKGWWNDSIVKADAVKTKIEKSIDSDSNILMAAKIVSSETLKDFARQLASLHAPVAFDWHARFGLPVQARPKEVQVTESQNASPGQLLVKADAAVATPSLAPVAEPAEAKKSKLICVSCGTSVQYNVAKFCWFNKEKFGGKVFCFDCQKQVAQPTA
;
A
#
# COMPACT_ATOMS: atom_id res chain seq x y z
N MET A 1 2.16 12.00 -13.95
CA MET A 1 0.81 11.43 -14.24
C MET A 1 0.71 10.03 -13.65
N LEU A 2 -0.39 9.70 -12.99
CA LEU A 2 -0.65 8.35 -12.51
C LEU A 2 -1.11 7.47 -13.68
N ILE A 3 -0.40 6.37 -13.94
CA ILE A 3 -0.66 5.43 -15.04
C ILE A 3 -1.43 4.20 -14.52
N LYS A 4 -0.99 3.61 -13.40
CA LYS A 4 -1.62 2.45 -12.76
C LYS A 4 -1.72 2.68 -11.26
N LYS A 5 -2.89 2.42 -10.70
CA LYS A 5 -3.09 2.34 -9.24
C LYS A 5 -2.70 0.95 -8.73
N ALA A 6 -2.47 0.85 -7.43
CA ALA A 6 -2.31 -0.45 -6.78
C ALA A 6 -3.57 -1.30 -6.94
N ASP A 7 -3.38 -2.63 -6.99
CA ASP A 7 -4.48 -3.58 -7.07
C ASP A 7 -5.24 -3.63 -5.74
N ASP A 8 -6.53 -3.89 -5.83
CA ASP A 8 -7.36 -4.04 -4.64
C ASP A 8 -7.17 -5.43 -4.02
N LYS A 9 -6.66 -5.45 -2.80
CA LYS A 9 -6.44 -6.66 -2.00
C LYS A 9 -7.63 -6.99 -1.07
N ALA A 10 -8.76 -6.29 -1.22
CA ALA A 10 -9.95 -6.50 -0.37
C ALA A 10 -10.50 -7.91 -0.52
N LYS A 11 -10.51 -8.47 -1.73
CA LYS A 11 -10.95 -9.84 -2.00
C LYS A 11 -10.11 -10.89 -1.28
N ASP A 12 -8.79 -10.71 -1.22
CA ASP A 12 -7.90 -11.62 -0.48
C ASP A 12 -8.23 -11.60 1.02
N ILE A 13 -8.45 -10.40 1.57
CA ILE A 13 -8.82 -10.24 2.98
C ILE A 13 -10.19 -10.87 3.25
N GLU A 14 -11.17 -10.69 2.36
CA GLU A 14 -12.51 -11.28 2.48
C GLU A 14 -12.44 -12.82 2.50
N VAL A 15 -11.70 -13.42 1.57
CA VAL A 15 -11.48 -14.88 1.55
C VAL A 15 -10.83 -15.36 2.85
N LEU A 16 -9.76 -14.69 3.30
CA LEU A 16 -9.09 -15.05 4.56
C LEU A 16 -10.02 -14.91 5.76
N GLN A 17 -10.86 -13.88 5.84
CA GLN A 17 -11.85 -13.72 6.87
C GLN A 17 -12.90 -14.86 6.86
N GLY A 18 -13.33 -15.28 5.66
CA GLY A 18 -14.20 -16.44 5.48
C GLY A 18 -13.55 -17.73 6.02
N LEU A 19 -12.25 -17.92 5.78
CA LEU A 19 -11.51 -19.08 6.27
C LEU A 19 -11.40 -19.15 7.79
N LEU A 20 -11.51 -18.05 8.53
CA LEU A 20 -11.56 -18.05 10.00
C LEU A 20 -12.80 -18.76 10.56
N THR A 21 -13.87 -18.82 9.79
CA THR A 21 -15.13 -19.49 10.17
C THR A 21 -15.22 -20.92 9.60
N HIS A 22 -14.21 -21.38 8.86
CA HIS A 22 -14.20 -22.71 8.25
C HIS A 22 -14.24 -23.80 9.33
N PRO A 23 -15.11 -24.83 9.24
CA PRO A 23 -15.26 -25.87 10.28
C PRO A 23 -13.97 -26.66 10.49
N ASP A 24 -13.19 -26.91 9.44
CA ASP A 24 -11.94 -27.66 9.51
C ASP A 24 -10.74 -26.81 9.95
N ALA A 25 -10.94 -25.50 10.17
CA ALA A 25 -9.87 -24.61 10.61
C ALA A 25 -9.57 -24.80 12.10
N SER A 26 -8.48 -25.49 12.41
CA SER A 26 -7.97 -25.61 13.80
C SER A 26 -7.60 -24.24 14.38
N VAL A 27 -7.47 -24.15 15.70
CA VAL A 27 -7.04 -22.93 16.40
C VAL A 27 -5.69 -22.43 15.87
N GLU A 28 -4.79 -23.33 15.54
CA GLU A 28 -3.48 -22.99 15.00
C GLU A 28 -3.60 -22.39 13.59
N ILE A 29 -4.42 -22.99 12.71
CA ILE A 29 -4.69 -22.47 11.37
C ILE A 29 -5.33 -21.09 11.46
N LYS A 30 -6.31 -20.87 12.32
CA LYS A 30 -6.94 -19.57 12.53
C LYS A 30 -5.93 -18.50 12.95
N ARG A 31 -5.02 -18.81 13.86
CA ARG A 31 -3.93 -17.87 14.24
C ARG A 31 -3.01 -17.52 13.06
N LYS A 32 -2.68 -18.49 12.20
CA LYS A 32 -1.88 -18.25 10.98
C LYS A 32 -2.64 -17.36 9.99
N ILE A 33 -3.93 -17.58 9.79
CA ILE A 33 -4.79 -16.74 8.94
C ILE A 33 -4.87 -15.31 9.48
N GLU A 34 -5.13 -15.13 10.78
CA GLU A 34 -5.13 -13.81 11.39
C GLU A 34 -3.80 -13.08 11.24
N GLN A 35 -2.69 -13.82 11.38
CA GLN A 35 -1.36 -13.23 11.16
C GLN A 35 -1.19 -12.80 9.71
N GLU A 36 -1.66 -13.59 8.75
CA GLU A 36 -1.58 -13.24 7.33
C GLU A 36 -2.44 -12.01 7.00
N ILE A 37 -3.66 -11.91 7.52
CA ILE A 37 -4.50 -10.71 7.40
C ILE A 37 -3.76 -9.47 7.93
N ARG A 38 -3.14 -9.58 9.11
CA ARG A 38 -2.34 -8.47 9.67
C ARG A 38 -1.17 -8.09 8.78
N ASN A 39 -0.48 -9.08 8.19
CA ASN A 39 0.64 -8.85 7.29
C ASN A 39 0.20 -8.11 6.03
N ILE A 40 -0.86 -8.58 5.37
CA ILE A 40 -1.43 -7.93 4.17
C ILE A 40 -1.86 -6.50 4.50
N GLN A 41 -2.61 -6.29 5.58
CA GLN A 41 -3.04 -4.95 5.99
C GLN A 41 -1.88 -4.03 6.34
N SER A 42 -0.80 -4.56 6.92
CA SER A 42 0.41 -3.79 7.20
C SER A 42 1.14 -3.40 5.92
N GLY A 43 1.22 -4.32 4.95
CA GLY A 43 1.77 -4.07 3.63
C GLY A 43 0.99 -2.95 2.90
N ILE A 44 -0.33 -3.10 2.79
CA ILE A 44 -1.22 -2.11 2.17
C ILE A 44 -0.98 -0.71 2.77
N ARG A 45 -0.92 -0.60 4.10
CA ARG A 45 -0.68 0.70 4.76
C ARG A 45 0.69 1.28 4.46
N GLY A 46 1.73 0.44 4.40
CA GLY A 46 3.09 0.89 4.08
C GLY A 46 3.22 1.38 2.64
N GLU A 47 2.65 0.64 1.71
CA GLU A 47 2.60 0.99 0.30
C GLU A 47 1.75 2.26 0.09
N ALA A 48 0.58 2.37 0.75
CA ALA A 48 -0.29 3.55 0.65
C ALA A 48 0.37 4.84 1.17
N ASP A 49 1.13 4.78 2.26
CA ASP A 49 1.88 5.93 2.78
C ASP A 49 2.90 6.44 1.75
N THR A 50 3.61 5.53 1.07
CA THR A 50 4.56 5.88 0.01
C THR A 50 3.83 6.36 -1.26
N ALA A 51 2.76 5.66 -1.68
CA ALA A 51 1.96 6.06 -2.84
C ALA A 51 1.42 7.49 -2.68
N TYR A 52 0.94 7.86 -1.49
CA TYR A 52 0.47 9.20 -1.21
C TYR A 52 1.54 10.27 -1.46
N GLU A 53 2.76 10.07 -0.96
CA GLU A 53 3.87 11.00 -1.18
C GLU A 53 4.24 11.11 -2.68
N LEU A 54 4.28 9.97 -3.38
CA LEU A 54 4.59 9.95 -4.81
C LEU A 54 3.49 10.59 -5.65
N ASP A 55 2.23 10.28 -5.39
CA ASP A 55 1.08 10.83 -6.12
C ASP A 55 0.93 12.33 -5.88
N PHE A 56 1.19 12.80 -4.66
CA PHE A 56 1.12 14.22 -4.33
C PHE A 56 2.06 15.06 -5.21
N TYR A 57 3.30 14.60 -5.40
CA TYR A 57 4.30 15.36 -6.15
C TYR A 57 4.32 15.04 -7.65
N TYR A 58 4.11 13.78 -8.02
CA TYR A 58 4.31 13.30 -9.39
C TYR A 58 3.01 13.01 -10.13
N GLY A 59 1.91 12.75 -9.42
CA GLY A 59 0.59 12.47 -10.00
C GLY A 59 0.08 13.57 -10.93
N PRO A 60 0.12 14.86 -10.57
CA PRO A 60 -0.28 15.96 -11.46
C PRO A 60 0.74 16.28 -12.55
N SER A 61 1.97 15.80 -12.45
CA SER A 61 3.07 16.17 -13.34
C SER A 61 2.90 15.60 -14.74
N LYS A 62 3.18 16.42 -15.77
CA LYS A 62 3.31 15.98 -17.17
C LYS A 62 4.71 15.40 -17.49
N ASN A 63 5.67 15.60 -16.58
CA ASN A 63 7.06 15.20 -16.76
C ASN A 63 7.40 13.88 -16.09
N TRP A 64 6.45 13.30 -15.36
CA TRP A 64 6.61 12.06 -14.61
C TRP A 64 5.41 11.13 -14.83
N ALA A 65 5.69 9.84 -14.93
CA ALA A 65 4.71 8.77 -14.89
C ALA A 65 4.89 7.94 -13.61
N VAL A 66 3.79 7.54 -12.99
CA VAL A 66 3.75 6.75 -11.75
C VAL A 66 2.95 5.48 -11.99
N ILE A 67 3.51 4.35 -11.59
CA ILE A 67 2.89 3.03 -11.66
C ILE A 67 3.01 2.41 -10.28
N HIS A 68 1.90 2.00 -9.68
CA HIS A 68 1.88 1.30 -8.41
C HIS A 68 1.54 -0.17 -8.59
N ASP A 69 2.12 -1.03 -7.73
CA ASP A 69 1.86 -2.46 -7.64
C ASP A 69 1.99 -3.16 -9.01
N LEU A 70 3.19 -3.11 -9.56
CA LEU A 70 3.52 -3.67 -10.87
C LEU A 70 4.21 -5.02 -10.72
N ARG A 71 3.51 -6.09 -11.09
CA ARG A 71 4.09 -7.43 -11.12
C ARG A 71 4.43 -7.82 -12.55
N ILE A 72 5.70 -8.11 -12.81
CA ILE A 72 6.20 -8.52 -14.12
C ILE A 72 6.76 -9.93 -14.03
N GLU A 73 6.37 -10.78 -14.98
CA GLU A 73 7.02 -12.05 -15.25
C GLU A 73 7.79 -11.97 -16.57
N HIS A 74 9.08 -12.22 -16.52
CA HIS A 74 9.92 -12.19 -17.73
C HIS A 74 10.97 -13.27 -17.69
N LYS A 75 10.97 -14.16 -18.70
CA LYS A 75 11.93 -15.29 -18.83
C LYS A 75 12.07 -16.10 -17.53
N GLY A 76 10.94 -16.46 -16.92
CA GLY A 76 10.88 -17.27 -15.70
C GLY A 76 11.31 -16.54 -14.42
N ARG A 77 11.58 -15.24 -14.50
CA ARG A 77 11.86 -14.39 -13.33
C ARG A 77 10.68 -13.46 -13.04
N VAL A 78 10.44 -13.20 -11.76
CA VAL A 78 9.33 -12.37 -11.29
C VAL A 78 9.88 -11.16 -10.55
N ALA A 79 9.30 -9.99 -10.82
CA ALA A 79 9.47 -8.78 -10.03
C ALA A 79 8.11 -8.29 -9.54
N GLN A 80 7.97 -8.07 -8.23
CA GLN A 80 6.83 -7.39 -7.61
C GLN A 80 7.31 -6.02 -7.17
N ILE A 81 6.86 -4.98 -7.84
CA ILE A 81 7.36 -3.60 -7.67
C ILE A 81 6.27 -2.78 -7.02
N ASP A 82 6.51 -2.29 -5.81
CA ASP A 82 5.53 -1.49 -5.09
C ASP A 82 5.24 -0.18 -5.84
N HIS A 83 6.29 0.55 -6.25
CA HIS A 83 6.12 1.79 -7.03
C HIS A 83 7.23 1.93 -8.06
N LEU A 84 6.86 2.36 -9.26
CA LEU A 84 7.77 2.68 -10.36
C LEU A 84 7.46 4.10 -10.85
N LEU A 85 8.50 4.93 -10.93
CA LEU A 85 8.42 6.26 -11.52
C LEU A 85 9.29 6.32 -12.76
N VAL A 86 8.83 7.07 -13.75
CA VAL A 86 9.63 7.35 -14.96
C VAL A 86 9.54 8.82 -15.26
N ASN A 87 10.66 9.47 -15.57
CA ASN A 87 10.68 10.85 -16.04
C ASN A 87 10.89 10.94 -17.57
N ARG A 88 10.90 12.16 -18.12
CA ARG A 88 11.08 12.42 -19.56
C ARG A 88 12.49 12.14 -20.07
N PHE A 89 13.46 11.86 -19.21
CA PHE A 89 14.78 11.37 -19.59
C PHE A 89 14.84 9.84 -19.67
N LEU A 90 13.71 9.16 -19.41
CA LEU A 90 13.57 7.72 -19.22
C LEU A 90 14.42 7.19 -18.06
N ASP A 91 14.62 8.02 -17.02
CA ASP A 91 15.13 7.52 -15.74
C ASP A 91 13.99 6.84 -15.00
N VAL A 92 14.18 5.53 -14.79
CA VAL A 92 13.22 4.65 -14.13
C VAL A 92 13.66 4.44 -12.68
N TRP A 93 12.82 4.84 -11.76
CA TRP A 93 13.03 4.65 -10.33
C TRP A 93 12.14 3.53 -9.82
N ILE A 94 12.75 2.47 -9.28
CA ILE A 94 12.04 1.36 -8.65
C ILE A 94 12.12 1.54 -7.15
N CYS A 95 10.95 1.77 -6.54
CA CYS A 95 10.82 2.08 -5.11
C CYS A 95 10.18 0.90 -4.40
N GLU A 96 10.92 0.31 -3.48
CA GLU A 96 10.50 -0.77 -2.59
C GLU A 96 10.08 -0.18 -1.24
N SER A 97 8.82 -0.31 -0.88
CA SER A 97 8.26 0.19 0.37
C SER A 97 8.45 -0.80 1.50
N LYS A 98 8.99 -0.34 2.62
CA LYS A 98 9.15 -1.18 3.82
C LYS A 98 8.57 -0.50 5.04
N ARG A 99 7.61 -1.16 5.68
CA ARG A 99 7.02 -0.70 6.93
C ARG A 99 7.67 -1.38 8.11
N PHE A 100 8.76 -0.79 8.60
CA PHE A 100 9.38 -1.20 9.85
C PHE A 100 8.77 -0.38 11.01
N SER A 101 8.19 -1.06 12.01
CA SER A 101 7.52 -0.40 13.14
C SER A 101 8.45 0.53 13.92
N GLU A 102 9.69 0.10 14.14
CA GLU A 102 10.69 0.85 14.91
C GLU A 102 11.86 1.32 14.03
N GLY A 103 12.09 0.69 12.88
CA GLY A 103 13.11 1.07 11.92
C GLY A 103 13.98 -0.07 11.43
N ILE A 104 15.05 0.31 10.73
CA ILE A 104 16.05 -0.59 10.14
C ILE A 104 17.46 -0.19 10.58
N ALA A 105 18.29 -1.18 10.84
CA ALA A 105 19.74 -1.03 11.01
C ALA A 105 20.46 -1.73 9.86
N ILE A 106 21.57 -1.14 9.43
CA ILE A 106 22.46 -1.69 8.42
C ILE A 106 23.84 -1.71 9.03
N ASN A 107 24.57 -2.82 8.93
CA ASN A 107 25.95 -2.93 9.40
C ASN A 107 26.97 -2.59 8.28
N GLU A 108 28.26 -2.59 8.62
CA GLU A 108 29.34 -2.25 7.67
C GLU A 108 29.47 -3.25 6.51
N GLN A 109 28.94 -4.47 6.67
CA GLN A 109 28.90 -5.49 5.62
C GLN A 109 27.67 -5.34 4.72
N GLY A 110 26.74 -4.39 5.04
CA GLY A 110 25.51 -4.19 4.29
C GLY A 110 24.36 -5.11 4.70
N GLU A 111 24.52 -5.90 5.76
CA GLU A 111 23.47 -6.76 6.29
C GLU A 111 22.41 -5.90 7.01
N CYS A 112 21.16 -6.32 6.89
CA CYS A 112 20.02 -5.57 7.38
C CYS A 112 19.35 -6.26 8.58
N ALA A 113 18.93 -5.45 9.54
CA ALA A 113 18.10 -5.90 10.66
C ALA A 113 16.97 -4.90 10.89
N MET A 114 15.76 -5.39 11.16
CA MET A 114 14.66 -4.56 11.66
C MET A 114 14.69 -4.52 13.20
N PHE A 115 14.19 -3.44 13.78
CA PHE A 115 14.00 -3.36 15.22
C PHE A 115 12.61 -3.90 15.61
N TRP A 116 12.59 -4.78 16.61
CA TRP A 116 11.39 -5.32 17.23
C TRP A 116 11.57 -5.35 18.75
N ASN A 117 10.73 -4.66 19.49
CA ASN A 117 10.89 -4.44 20.93
C ASN A 117 12.32 -3.96 21.28
N SER A 118 12.80 -2.97 20.52
CA SER A 118 14.14 -2.37 20.62
C SER A 118 15.31 -3.34 20.37
N LYS A 119 15.05 -4.60 19.95
CA LYS A 119 16.08 -5.58 19.61
C LYS A 119 16.21 -5.71 18.09
N PRO A 120 17.44 -5.77 17.56
CA PRO A 120 17.65 -6.01 16.15
C PRO A 120 17.34 -7.47 15.79
N GLN A 121 16.58 -7.69 14.73
CA GLN A 121 16.30 -8.99 14.14
C GLN A 121 16.74 -8.96 12.67
N GLY A 122 17.62 -9.89 12.27
CA GLY A 122 18.10 -10.01 10.92
C GLY A 122 16.98 -10.19 9.90
N ILE A 123 17.06 -9.48 8.79
CA ILE A 123 16.13 -9.58 7.65
C ILE A 123 16.90 -9.70 6.34
N GLY A 124 16.24 -10.26 5.32
CA GLY A 124 16.78 -10.21 3.96
C GLY A 124 17.01 -8.76 3.53
N SER A 125 18.07 -8.53 2.74
CA SER A 125 18.41 -7.19 2.26
C SER A 125 17.34 -6.65 1.31
N PRO A 126 16.65 -5.54 1.65
CA PRO A 126 15.72 -4.88 0.72
C PRO A 126 16.44 -4.31 -0.51
N HIS A 127 17.72 -4.01 -0.39
CA HIS A 127 18.56 -3.56 -1.50
C HIS A 127 18.73 -4.67 -2.54
N GLU A 128 19.09 -5.87 -2.10
CA GLU A 128 19.23 -7.02 -2.99
C GLU A 128 17.88 -7.43 -3.62
N GLN A 129 16.79 -7.30 -2.88
CA GLN A 129 15.44 -7.50 -3.42
C GLN A 129 15.17 -6.51 -4.56
N ASN A 130 15.38 -5.22 -4.32
CA ASN A 130 15.14 -4.18 -5.31
C ASN A 130 16.08 -4.30 -6.53
N THR A 131 17.33 -4.71 -6.33
CA THR A 131 18.28 -4.99 -7.40
C THR A 131 17.78 -6.10 -8.33
N LYS A 132 17.14 -7.15 -7.78
CA LYS A 132 16.52 -8.21 -8.59
C LYS A 132 15.32 -7.69 -9.37
N HIS A 133 14.49 -6.82 -8.77
CA HIS A 133 13.37 -6.18 -9.46
C HIS A 133 13.86 -5.34 -10.65
N ILE A 134 14.89 -4.52 -10.45
CA ILE A 134 15.54 -3.74 -11.50
C ILE A 134 16.00 -4.64 -12.64
N ALA A 135 16.66 -5.76 -12.32
CA ALA A 135 17.18 -6.68 -13.33
C ALA A 135 16.07 -7.27 -14.21
N VAL A 136 14.88 -7.56 -13.65
CA VAL A 136 13.74 -8.08 -14.43
C VAL A 136 13.16 -7.00 -15.34
N VAL A 137 12.92 -5.78 -14.84
CA VAL A 137 12.39 -4.68 -15.66
C VAL A 137 13.35 -4.30 -16.77
N LYS A 138 14.65 -4.21 -16.45
CA LYS A 138 15.69 -3.93 -17.42
C LYS A 138 15.73 -4.97 -18.52
N ALA A 139 15.70 -6.26 -18.18
CA ALA A 139 15.66 -7.35 -19.16
C ALA A 139 14.41 -7.28 -20.04
N ALA A 140 13.23 -6.99 -19.48
CA ALA A 140 12.00 -6.80 -20.25
C ALA A 140 12.14 -5.68 -21.30
N CYS A 141 12.76 -4.55 -20.93
CA CYS A 141 13.03 -3.45 -21.85
C CYS A 141 14.09 -3.83 -22.92
N GLU A 142 15.16 -4.53 -22.55
CA GLU A 142 16.25 -4.92 -23.46
C GLU A 142 15.83 -5.99 -24.45
N ASP A 143 14.94 -6.89 -24.05
CA ASP A 143 14.37 -7.98 -24.87
C ASP A 143 13.18 -7.55 -25.75
N GLY A 144 12.82 -6.26 -25.73
CA GLY A 144 11.75 -5.72 -26.59
C GLY A 144 10.32 -6.01 -26.11
N ALA A 145 10.12 -6.38 -24.84
CA ALA A 145 8.78 -6.48 -24.26
C ALA A 145 8.11 -5.09 -24.11
N VAL A 146 8.91 -4.03 -24.20
CA VAL A 146 8.49 -2.62 -24.23
C VAL A 146 9.23 -1.93 -25.38
N ASP A 147 8.49 -1.24 -26.23
CA ASP A 147 9.09 -0.47 -27.32
C ASP A 147 9.84 0.74 -26.78
N LEU A 148 11.15 0.79 -27.04
CA LEU A 148 11.97 1.92 -26.64
C LEU A 148 11.74 3.11 -27.57
N PRO A 149 11.52 4.32 -27.04
CA PRO A 149 11.41 5.52 -27.84
C PRO A 149 12.65 5.73 -28.71
N LYS A 150 12.43 6.20 -29.93
CA LYS A 150 13.50 6.46 -30.89
C LYS A 150 13.69 7.95 -31.12
N ARG A 151 14.94 8.38 -31.28
CA ARG A 151 15.28 9.74 -31.71
C ARG A 151 16.41 9.67 -32.74
N LEU A 152 16.22 10.31 -33.88
CA LEU A 152 17.17 10.28 -34.99
C LEU A 152 17.58 8.84 -35.40
N GLY A 153 16.65 7.89 -35.36
CA GLY A 153 16.87 6.47 -35.67
C GLY A 153 17.48 5.63 -34.54
N PHE A 154 17.91 6.23 -33.43
CA PHE A 154 18.50 5.53 -32.28
C PHE A 154 17.49 5.34 -31.16
N SER A 155 17.46 4.12 -30.56
CA SER A 155 16.64 3.86 -29.38
C SER A 155 17.21 4.54 -28.15
N ILE A 156 16.35 5.24 -27.40
CA ILE A 156 16.71 5.86 -26.12
C ILE A 156 16.56 4.78 -25.04
N LYS A 157 17.70 4.36 -24.48
CA LYS A 157 17.71 3.35 -23.41
C LYS A 157 17.37 3.98 -22.08
N PRO A 158 16.44 3.39 -21.30
CA PRO A 158 16.17 3.84 -19.93
C PRO A 158 17.36 3.58 -19.01
N THR A 159 17.49 4.45 -18.01
CA THR A 159 18.39 4.24 -16.87
C THR A 159 17.56 3.76 -15.69
N PHE A 160 18.16 2.95 -14.80
CA PHE A 160 17.43 2.34 -13.69
C PHE A 160 18.09 2.68 -12.37
N SER A 161 17.30 3.13 -11.42
CA SER A 161 17.70 3.43 -10.04
C SER A 161 16.75 2.78 -9.05
N GLY A 162 17.26 2.39 -7.89
CA GLY A 162 16.48 1.77 -6.83
C GLY A 162 16.41 2.61 -5.57
N LEU A 163 15.24 2.70 -4.97
CA LEU A 163 15.04 3.29 -3.65
C LEU A 163 14.32 2.29 -2.73
N ILE A 164 14.79 2.21 -1.50
CA ILE A 164 14.10 1.56 -0.39
C ILE A 164 13.44 2.68 0.41
N VAL A 165 12.13 2.69 0.41
CA VAL A 165 11.34 3.73 1.06
C VAL A 165 10.81 3.19 2.37
N VAL A 166 11.24 3.79 3.49
CA VAL A 166 10.76 3.42 4.82
C VAL A 166 9.79 4.45 5.35
N SER A 167 8.94 4.04 6.30
CA SER A 167 7.97 4.94 6.94
C SER A 167 8.66 6.21 7.45
N LYS A 168 8.00 7.37 7.36
CA LYS A 168 8.54 8.67 7.82
C LYS A 168 8.99 8.69 9.29
N ASN A 169 8.38 7.85 10.13
CA ASN A 169 8.73 7.74 11.54
C ASN A 169 9.76 6.63 11.83
N ALA A 170 10.21 5.87 10.83
CA ALA A 170 11.17 4.79 11.02
C ALA A 170 12.55 5.35 11.36
N ARG A 171 13.23 4.70 12.30
CA ARG A 171 14.66 4.93 12.54
C ARG A 171 15.47 4.25 11.42
N ILE A 172 16.44 4.97 10.88
CA ILE A 172 17.43 4.38 9.96
C ILE A 172 18.80 4.48 10.63
N SER A 173 19.37 3.35 11.04
CA SER A 173 20.71 3.26 11.59
C SER A 173 21.67 2.84 10.48
N ARG A 174 22.56 3.73 10.09
CA ARG A 174 23.56 3.50 9.05
C ARG A 174 24.94 3.40 9.63
N PRO A 175 25.84 2.57 9.08
CA PRO A 175 27.25 2.60 9.45
C PRO A 175 27.89 3.93 8.99
N LYS A 176 29.04 4.25 9.55
CA LYS A 176 29.81 5.46 9.18
C LYS A 176 30.50 5.34 7.82
N THR A 177 30.73 4.14 7.38
CA THR A 177 31.33 3.83 6.07
C THR A 177 30.35 4.18 4.94
N LYS A 178 30.89 4.49 3.74
CA LYS A 178 30.06 4.70 2.55
C LYS A 178 29.60 3.36 1.97
N GLY A 179 28.37 3.30 1.51
CA GLY A 179 27.81 2.13 0.86
C GLY A 179 26.47 2.44 0.22
N TRP A 180 25.78 1.44 -0.34
CA TRP A 180 24.50 1.57 -1.00
C TRP A 180 23.45 2.28 -0.10
N TRP A 181 23.53 2.12 1.20
CA TRP A 181 22.62 2.72 2.20
C TRP A 181 22.63 4.24 2.24
N ASN A 182 23.65 4.89 1.70
CA ASN A 182 23.72 6.33 1.63
C ASN A 182 22.76 6.88 0.56
N ASP A 183 22.63 6.14 -0.54
CA ASP A 183 21.93 6.62 -1.72
C ASP A 183 20.61 5.90 -1.99
N SER A 184 20.44 4.67 -1.52
CA SER A 184 19.30 3.82 -1.87
C SER A 184 18.24 3.67 -0.77
N ILE A 185 18.45 4.19 0.45
CA ILE A 185 17.43 4.12 1.51
C ILE A 185 17.01 5.51 2.00
N VAL A 186 15.71 5.76 2.04
CA VAL A 186 15.12 7.08 2.31
C VAL A 186 13.80 6.92 3.06
N LYS A 187 13.42 7.95 3.83
CA LYS A 187 12.07 8.06 4.40
C LYS A 187 11.08 8.51 3.34
N ALA A 188 9.81 8.11 3.48
CA ALA A 188 8.76 8.42 2.52
C ALA A 188 8.62 9.93 2.24
N ASP A 189 8.69 10.77 3.27
CA ASP A 189 8.64 12.22 3.17
C ASP A 189 9.86 12.88 2.51
N ALA A 190 10.95 12.15 2.32
CA ALA A 190 12.19 12.62 1.70
C ALA A 190 12.44 12.07 0.29
N VAL A 191 11.53 11.23 -0.25
CA VAL A 191 11.69 10.59 -1.58
C VAL A 191 11.88 11.63 -2.67
N LYS A 192 11.01 12.67 -2.71
CA LYS A 192 11.11 13.73 -3.71
C LYS A 192 12.48 14.38 -3.71
N THR A 193 12.93 14.84 -2.53
CA THR A 193 14.23 15.51 -2.39
C THR A 193 15.39 14.62 -2.81
N LYS A 194 15.30 13.30 -2.53
CA LYS A 194 16.34 12.34 -2.93
C LYS A 194 16.40 12.17 -4.45
N ILE A 195 15.25 12.01 -5.10
CA ILE A 195 15.18 11.87 -6.56
C ILE A 195 15.68 13.15 -7.25
N GLU A 196 15.23 14.33 -6.81
CA GLU A 196 15.65 15.61 -7.40
C GLU A 196 17.17 15.81 -7.28
N LYS A 197 17.75 15.57 -6.10
CA LYS A 197 19.20 15.66 -5.91
C LYS A 197 19.99 14.70 -6.81
N SER A 198 19.46 13.51 -7.06
CA SER A 198 20.12 12.55 -7.96
C SER A 198 20.11 13.06 -9.40
N ILE A 199 18.98 13.60 -9.87
CA ILE A 199 18.86 14.17 -11.22
C ILE A 199 19.79 15.38 -11.39
N ASP A 200 19.85 16.27 -10.40
CA ASP A 200 20.71 17.46 -10.43
C ASP A 200 22.20 17.08 -10.47
N SER A 201 22.60 16.01 -9.79
CA SER A 201 23.98 15.53 -9.80
C SER A 201 24.40 14.91 -11.15
N ASP A 202 23.43 14.33 -11.87
CA ASP A 202 23.65 13.67 -13.16
C ASP A 202 23.44 14.61 -14.36
N SER A 203 23.14 15.90 -14.12
CA SER A 203 22.84 16.88 -15.17
C SER A 203 24.06 17.13 -16.08
N ASN A 204 24.12 16.35 -17.16
CA ASN A 204 25.08 16.49 -18.24
C ASN A 204 24.33 17.06 -19.47
N ILE A 205 25.02 17.89 -20.28
CA ILE A 205 24.51 18.46 -21.54
C ILE A 205 23.94 17.36 -22.46
N LEU A 206 24.53 16.17 -22.44
CA LEU A 206 24.05 15.00 -23.18
C LEU A 206 22.66 14.49 -22.72
N MET A 207 22.24 14.80 -21.49
CA MET A 207 20.91 14.43 -20.99
C MET A 207 19.79 15.20 -21.72
N ALA A 208 20.03 16.44 -22.11
CA ALA A 208 19.07 17.21 -22.91
C ALA A 208 18.74 16.52 -24.26
N ALA A 209 19.69 15.76 -24.80
CA ALA A 209 19.49 15.00 -26.03
C ALA A 209 18.56 13.79 -25.86
N LYS A 210 18.37 13.29 -24.63
CA LYS A 210 17.51 12.13 -24.32
C LYS A 210 16.08 12.51 -24.02
N ILE A 211 15.74 13.78 -23.81
CA ILE A 211 14.42 14.20 -23.38
C ILE A 211 13.33 13.80 -24.39
N VAL A 212 12.34 13.05 -23.96
CA VAL A 212 11.18 12.65 -24.76
C VAL A 212 9.99 13.55 -24.50
N SER A 213 9.00 13.53 -25.40
CA SER A 213 7.73 14.24 -25.17
C SER A 213 6.93 13.63 -24.01
N SER A 214 5.99 14.38 -23.46
CA SER A 214 5.10 13.86 -22.42
C SER A 214 4.21 12.71 -22.93
N GLU A 215 3.83 12.72 -24.20
CA GLU A 215 3.08 11.63 -24.82
C GLU A 215 3.95 10.37 -24.95
N THR A 216 5.18 10.52 -25.44
CA THR A 216 6.13 9.40 -25.52
C THR A 216 6.42 8.79 -24.15
N LEU A 217 6.58 9.62 -23.10
CA LEU A 217 6.70 9.16 -21.73
C LEU A 217 5.47 8.36 -21.30
N LYS A 218 4.28 8.87 -21.60
CA LYS A 218 3.01 8.23 -21.24
C LYS A 218 2.85 6.88 -21.92
N ASP A 219 3.20 6.80 -23.21
CA ASP A 219 3.12 5.56 -23.98
C ASP A 219 4.11 4.52 -23.47
N PHE A 220 5.36 4.90 -23.20
CA PHE A 220 6.36 4.03 -22.59
C PHE A 220 5.90 3.50 -21.22
N ALA A 221 5.37 4.38 -20.37
CA ALA A 221 4.88 3.99 -19.05
C ALA A 221 3.62 3.08 -19.13
N ARG A 222 2.75 3.29 -20.11
CA ARG A 222 1.60 2.39 -20.35
C ARG A 222 2.04 1.01 -20.82
N GLN A 223 3.04 0.92 -21.68
CA GLN A 223 3.59 -0.36 -22.10
C GLN A 223 4.21 -1.10 -20.90
N LEU A 224 4.96 -0.42 -20.03
CA LEU A 224 5.44 -1.01 -18.77
C LEU A 224 4.28 -1.51 -17.90
N ALA A 225 3.23 -0.69 -17.74
CA ALA A 225 2.05 -1.07 -16.96
C ALA A 225 1.28 -2.26 -17.59
N SER A 226 1.28 -2.41 -18.91
CA SER A 226 0.63 -3.54 -19.60
C SER A 226 1.34 -4.88 -19.40
N LEU A 227 2.59 -4.88 -18.93
CA LEU A 227 3.29 -6.10 -18.52
C LEU A 227 2.79 -6.66 -17.19
N HIS A 228 1.86 -5.96 -16.54
CA HIS A 228 1.33 -6.39 -15.25
C HIS A 228 0.59 -7.73 -15.36
N ALA A 229 1.07 -8.70 -14.58
CA ALA A 229 0.51 -10.04 -14.49
C ALA A 229 0.09 -10.33 -13.04
N PRO A 230 -1.13 -9.93 -12.62
CA PRO A 230 -1.59 -10.15 -11.25
C PRO A 230 -1.71 -11.66 -10.95
N VAL A 231 -1.46 -12.04 -9.73
CA VAL A 231 -1.62 -13.42 -9.25
C VAL A 231 -2.85 -13.53 -8.39
N ALA A 232 -3.75 -14.44 -8.75
CA ALA A 232 -4.77 -14.90 -7.83
C ALA A 232 -4.15 -15.89 -6.83
N PHE A 233 -4.24 -15.59 -5.56
CA PHE A 233 -3.68 -16.43 -4.52
C PHE A 233 -4.73 -17.46 -4.05
N ASP A 234 -4.36 -18.75 -4.09
CA ASP A 234 -5.22 -19.80 -3.54
C ASP A 234 -5.02 -19.92 -2.02
N TRP A 235 -5.81 -19.16 -1.28
CA TRP A 235 -5.78 -19.15 0.17
C TRP A 235 -6.28 -20.47 0.78
N HIS A 236 -7.20 -21.17 0.11
CA HIS A 236 -7.67 -22.47 0.54
C HIS A 236 -6.53 -23.50 0.52
N ALA A 237 -5.83 -23.59 -0.61
CA ALA A 237 -4.68 -24.49 -0.75
C ALA A 237 -3.56 -24.14 0.24
N ARG A 238 -3.28 -22.83 0.44
CA ARG A 238 -2.22 -22.36 1.36
C ARG A 238 -2.45 -22.84 2.79
N PHE A 239 -3.68 -22.85 3.28
CA PHE A 239 -4.02 -23.25 4.63
C PHE A 239 -4.51 -24.70 4.73
N GLY A 240 -4.53 -25.45 3.62
CA GLY A 240 -4.98 -26.83 3.56
C GLY A 240 -6.47 -26.99 3.89
N LEU A 241 -7.27 -25.96 3.60
CA LEU A 241 -8.72 -25.96 3.84
C LEU A 241 -9.44 -26.20 2.53
N PRO A 242 -10.37 -27.19 2.46
CA PRO A 242 -11.11 -27.46 1.22
C PRO A 242 -12.04 -26.28 0.87
N VAL A 243 -12.25 -26.07 -0.42
CA VAL A 243 -13.29 -25.14 -0.88
C VAL A 243 -14.65 -25.74 -0.51
N GLN A 244 -15.41 -25.05 0.33
CA GLN A 244 -16.77 -25.50 0.64
C GLN A 244 -17.62 -25.47 -0.64
N ALA A 245 -18.17 -26.63 -1.02
CA ALA A 245 -19.17 -26.67 -2.07
C ALA A 245 -20.35 -25.79 -1.62
N ARG A 246 -20.71 -24.81 -2.45
CA ARG A 246 -21.95 -24.05 -2.20
C ARG A 246 -23.07 -25.06 -1.99
N PRO A 247 -23.92 -24.91 -0.96
CA PRO A 247 -25.11 -25.72 -0.84
C PRO A 247 -25.85 -25.65 -2.19
N LYS A 248 -26.11 -26.80 -2.81
CA LYS A 248 -26.98 -26.84 -3.97
C LYS A 248 -28.26 -26.18 -3.54
N GLU A 249 -28.68 -25.12 -4.25
CA GLU A 249 -30.02 -24.57 -4.11
C GLU A 249 -30.96 -25.76 -4.22
N VAL A 250 -31.70 -25.99 -3.16
CA VAL A 250 -32.77 -26.98 -3.15
C VAL A 250 -33.77 -26.44 -4.16
N GLN A 251 -33.77 -27.01 -5.37
CA GLN A 251 -34.86 -26.81 -6.28
C GLN A 251 -36.10 -27.37 -5.59
N VAL A 252 -36.93 -26.46 -5.08
CA VAL A 252 -38.28 -26.80 -4.67
C VAL A 252 -39.00 -27.25 -5.91
N THR A 253 -39.09 -28.58 -6.10
CA THR A 253 -39.97 -29.18 -7.10
C THR A 253 -41.38 -28.85 -6.67
N GLU A 254 -41.98 -27.87 -7.34
CA GLU A 254 -43.43 -27.67 -7.31
C GLU A 254 -44.12 -28.93 -7.84
N SER A 255 -44.73 -29.68 -6.93
CA SER A 255 -45.68 -30.72 -7.26
C SER A 255 -46.90 -30.07 -7.89
N GLN A 256 -47.04 -30.25 -9.20
CA GLN A 256 -48.31 -30.03 -9.92
C GLN A 256 -49.33 -31.05 -9.45
N ASN A 257 -50.40 -30.58 -8.79
CA ASN A 257 -51.74 -31.15 -8.98
C ASN A 257 -52.79 -30.28 -8.28
N ALA A 258 -53.66 -29.74 -9.07
CA ALA A 258 -55.11 -29.65 -9.00
C ALA A 258 -55.63 -28.28 -9.47
N SER A 259 -56.29 -28.29 -10.61
CA SER A 259 -57.25 -27.30 -11.14
C SER A 259 -58.63 -27.52 -10.55
N PRO A 260 -59.68 -26.72 -10.91
CA PRO A 260 -59.81 -25.29 -10.87
C PRO A 260 -61.13 -24.88 -10.11
N GLY A 261 -61.13 -23.69 -9.61
CA GLY A 261 -62.40 -23.08 -9.09
C GLY A 261 -62.39 -21.58 -9.33
N GLN A 262 -63.18 -21.17 -10.33
CA GLN A 262 -63.47 -19.78 -10.62
C GLN A 262 -64.18 -19.10 -9.43
N LEU A 263 -63.79 -17.87 -9.16
CA LEU A 263 -64.78 -16.83 -8.78
C LEU A 263 -64.16 -15.43 -9.05
N LEU A 264 -64.85 -14.74 -9.95
CA LEU A 264 -64.76 -13.31 -10.21
C LEU A 264 -64.99 -12.49 -8.93
N VAL A 265 -64.34 -11.34 -8.78
CA VAL A 265 -64.99 -10.03 -8.68
C VAL A 265 -63.98 -8.90 -8.46
N LYS A 266 -64.07 -7.96 -9.41
CA LYS A 266 -63.90 -6.49 -9.38
C LYS A 266 -62.56 -5.81 -8.97
N ALA A 267 -62.18 -4.98 -9.92
CA ALA A 267 -61.29 -3.82 -9.93
C ALA A 267 -61.58 -2.80 -8.80
N ASP A 268 -60.53 -2.17 -8.38
CA ASP A 268 -60.23 -0.73 -8.38
C ASP A 268 -59.22 -0.42 -7.28
N ALA A 269 -58.12 0.13 -7.63
CA ALA A 269 -57.57 1.35 -7.07
C ALA A 269 -56.07 1.49 -7.38
N ALA A 270 -55.80 2.59 -8.03
CA ALA A 270 -54.46 3.10 -8.31
C ALA A 270 -53.63 3.19 -7.03
N VAL A 271 -52.43 2.63 -7.09
CA VAL A 271 -51.39 2.90 -6.10
C VAL A 271 -50.24 3.59 -6.78
N ALA A 272 -50.04 4.82 -6.29
CA ALA A 272 -48.99 5.72 -6.68
C ALA A 272 -47.58 5.10 -6.40
N THR A 273 -46.70 5.24 -7.38
CA THR A 273 -45.28 5.03 -7.24
C THR A 273 -44.70 5.99 -6.18
N PRO A 274 -43.96 5.50 -5.18
CA PRO A 274 -43.19 6.39 -4.32
C PRO A 274 -41.92 6.85 -5.06
N SER A 275 -41.85 8.15 -5.26
CA SER A 275 -40.67 8.89 -5.62
C SER A 275 -39.52 8.58 -4.65
N LEU A 276 -38.42 8.09 -5.16
CA LEU A 276 -37.15 7.98 -4.43
C LEU A 276 -36.65 9.39 -4.12
N ALA A 277 -36.77 9.80 -2.88
CA ALA A 277 -36.07 10.94 -2.32
C ALA A 277 -34.55 10.62 -2.28
N PRO A 278 -33.69 11.61 -2.47
CA PRO A 278 -32.24 11.40 -2.47
C PRO A 278 -31.78 10.93 -1.08
N VAL A 279 -31.01 9.85 -1.06
CA VAL A 279 -30.35 9.34 0.14
C VAL A 279 -29.37 10.41 0.61
N ALA A 280 -29.63 10.96 1.78
CA ALA A 280 -28.73 11.87 2.46
C ALA A 280 -27.41 11.15 2.73
N GLU A 281 -26.32 11.82 2.42
CA GLU A 281 -24.96 11.42 2.83
C GLU A 281 -24.92 11.13 4.33
N PRO A 282 -24.21 10.07 4.79
CA PRO A 282 -24.07 9.83 6.21
C PRO A 282 -23.34 11.01 6.84
N ALA A 283 -24.03 11.66 7.75
CA ALA A 283 -23.50 12.74 8.57
C ALA A 283 -22.15 12.30 9.17
N GLU A 284 -21.11 13.09 8.94
CA GLU A 284 -19.81 12.95 9.60
C GLU A 284 -20.04 12.82 11.11
N ALA A 285 -19.66 11.69 11.69
CA ALA A 285 -19.63 11.50 13.11
C ALA A 285 -18.77 12.63 13.70
N LYS A 286 -19.40 13.54 14.43
CA LYS A 286 -18.73 14.63 15.15
C LYS A 286 -17.64 14.01 16.01
N LYS A 287 -16.38 14.18 15.61
CA LYS A 287 -15.20 13.85 16.42
C LYS A 287 -15.36 14.61 17.73
N SER A 288 -15.65 13.91 18.82
CA SER A 288 -15.73 14.51 20.15
C SER A 288 -14.39 15.21 20.44
N LYS A 289 -14.42 16.53 20.63
CA LYS A 289 -13.23 17.30 20.96
C LYS A 289 -12.73 16.82 22.31
N LEU A 290 -11.50 16.27 22.36
CA LEU A 290 -10.84 15.93 23.61
C LEU A 290 -10.50 17.23 24.33
N ILE A 291 -10.93 17.35 25.59
CA ILE A 291 -10.82 18.59 26.38
C ILE A 291 -10.01 18.28 27.64
N CYS A 292 -9.10 19.19 28.02
CA CYS A 292 -8.38 19.13 29.28
C CYS A 292 -9.34 19.31 30.45
N VAL A 293 -9.33 18.38 31.41
CA VAL A 293 -10.20 18.41 32.59
C VAL A 293 -9.92 19.59 33.51
N SER A 294 -8.68 20.13 33.50
CA SER A 294 -8.26 21.21 34.37
C SER A 294 -8.56 22.61 33.81
N CYS A 295 -8.28 22.85 32.51
CA CYS A 295 -8.39 24.19 31.93
C CYS A 295 -9.33 24.31 30.74
N GLY A 296 -10.04 23.24 30.35
CA GLY A 296 -11.01 23.28 29.25
C GLY A 296 -10.39 23.40 27.84
N THR A 297 -9.08 23.46 27.69
CA THR A 297 -8.42 23.60 26.39
C THR A 297 -8.56 22.31 25.57
N SER A 298 -8.76 22.44 24.26
CA SER A 298 -8.77 21.29 23.34
C SER A 298 -7.42 20.59 23.34
N VAL A 299 -7.43 19.27 23.48
CA VAL A 299 -6.24 18.42 23.60
C VAL A 299 -6.11 17.53 22.36
N GLN A 300 -4.92 17.49 21.78
CA GLN A 300 -4.64 16.57 20.68
C GLN A 300 -4.66 15.13 21.17
N TYR A 301 -5.06 14.20 20.27
CA TYR A 301 -5.20 12.78 20.58
C TYR A 301 -3.93 12.18 21.22
N ASN A 302 -2.75 12.55 20.72
CA ASN A 302 -1.47 12.03 21.24
C ASN A 302 -1.22 12.42 22.71
N VAL A 303 -1.63 13.64 23.09
CA VAL A 303 -1.53 14.14 24.47
C VAL A 303 -2.54 13.46 25.39
N ALA A 304 -3.76 13.25 24.90
CA ALA A 304 -4.79 12.48 25.61
C ALA A 304 -4.37 11.02 25.81
N LYS A 305 -3.81 10.40 24.77
CA LYS A 305 -3.28 9.05 24.79
C LYS A 305 -2.19 8.90 25.88
N PHE A 306 -1.28 9.86 25.99
CA PHE A 306 -0.27 9.86 27.04
C PHE A 306 -0.89 9.85 28.45
N CYS A 307 -1.93 10.66 28.70
CA CYS A 307 -2.65 10.64 29.97
C CYS A 307 -3.30 9.29 30.28
N TRP A 308 -3.89 8.65 29.25
CA TRP A 308 -4.54 7.34 29.43
C TRP A 308 -3.55 6.20 29.68
N PHE A 309 -2.35 6.26 29.12
CA PHE A 309 -1.29 5.29 29.38
C PHE A 309 -0.65 5.48 30.76
N ASN A 310 -0.73 6.66 31.34
CA ASN A 310 -0.22 6.97 32.68
C ASN A 310 -1.39 7.12 33.67
N LYS A 311 -2.25 6.11 33.77
CA LYS A 311 -3.46 6.12 34.61
C LYS A 311 -3.16 6.36 36.10
N GLU A 312 -2.07 5.84 36.61
CA GLU A 312 -1.64 6.02 38.00
C GLU A 312 -1.40 7.51 38.32
N LYS A 313 -0.84 8.26 37.37
CA LYS A 313 -0.58 9.69 37.52
C LYS A 313 -1.80 10.55 37.26
N PHE A 314 -2.59 10.24 36.24
CA PHE A 314 -3.66 11.11 35.73
C PHE A 314 -5.08 10.63 36.04
N GLY A 315 -5.23 9.51 36.74
CA GLY A 315 -6.52 8.94 37.11
C GLY A 315 -7.43 8.63 35.89
N GLY A 316 -6.83 8.37 34.71
CA GLY A 316 -7.56 8.13 33.45
C GLY A 316 -8.16 9.39 32.82
N LYS A 317 -7.94 10.58 33.40
CA LYS A 317 -8.41 11.88 32.91
C LYS A 317 -7.43 12.50 31.89
N VAL A 318 -7.92 13.35 31.00
CA VAL A 318 -7.13 14.03 29.98
C VAL A 318 -6.71 15.41 30.44
N PHE A 319 -5.41 15.67 30.40
CA PHE A 319 -4.81 16.96 30.72
C PHE A 319 -4.00 17.49 29.53
N CYS A 320 -4.04 18.80 29.25
CA CYS A 320 -3.14 19.43 28.29
C CYS A 320 -1.70 19.42 28.80
N PHE A 321 -0.75 19.66 27.93
CA PHE A 321 0.68 19.56 28.24
C PHE A 321 1.11 20.41 29.44
N ASP A 322 0.53 21.61 29.61
CA ASP A 322 0.87 22.49 30.71
C ASP A 322 0.23 22.05 32.02
N CYS A 323 -1.01 21.58 32.01
CA CYS A 323 -1.67 21.04 33.19
C CYS A 323 -1.07 19.70 33.64
N GLN A 324 -0.49 18.90 32.76
CA GLN A 324 0.23 17.68 33.14
C GLN A 324 1.42 17.92 34.07
N LYS A 325 2.06 19.11 33.96
CA LYS A 325 3.21 19.51 34.81
C LYS A 325 2.78 19.81 36.25
N GLN A 326 1.51 20.17 36.45
CA GLN A 326 0.95 20.57 37.74
C GLN A 326 0.26 19.41 38.50
N VAL A 327 0.08 18.26 37.83
CA VAL A 327 -0.46 17.08 38.50
C VAL A 327 0.60 16.45 39.37
N ALA A 328 0.48 16.61 40.69
CA ALA A 328 1.38 16.00 41.68
C ALA A 328 1.39 14.48 41.52
N GLN A 329 2.55 13.84 41.72
CA GLN A 329 2.61 12.39 41.83
C GLN A 329 1.88 11.97 43.12
N PRO A 330 1.05 10.90 43.11
CA PRO A 330 0.55 10.36 44.36
C PRO A 330 1.77 9.94 45.20
N THR A 331 1.87 10.51 46.40
CA THR A 331 2.81 10.05 47.40
C THR A 331 2.53 8.59 47.70
N ALA A 332 3.58 7.77 47.63
CA ALA A 332 3.57 6.34 47.89
C ALA A 332 3.12 6.03 49.33
#